data_170f97f14d72dcc08592f55c240a317a
#
_entry.id   170f97f14d72dcc08592f55c240a317a
#
_cell.length_a   1.000
_cell.length_b   1.000
_cell.length_c   1.000
_cell.angle_alpha   90.00
_cell.angle_beta   90.00
_cell.angle_gamma   90.00
#
_symmetry.space_group_name_H-M   'P 1'
#
loop_
_entity.id
_entity.type
_entity.pdbx_description
1 polymer ?
#
loop_
_entity_poly.entity_id
_entity_poly.type
_entity_poly.pdbx_seq_one_letter_code
_entity_poly.pdbx_strand_id
1 'polypeptide(L)'
;LDGKHTTRLPGVVLVHKSDRLCGFTAYVDDLGKEQRVQVVGLPLPADENLQVEEKGLSTAFNREFALLHNRVNDGLIARMQRETDGNRRAAIFGFPAQFGSIEPLLSDLLEQVFTGSRFAQPPWVRGVYFTSGTQEGSPIDRVMGSLARSFGIERAMLAPQKSSGRSYFLTSLLRDVVFPEQRLAGADVKLERRRPTLRV
;
A
#
# COMPACT_ATOMS: atom_id res chain seq x y z
N LEU A 1 -21.20 -26.27 24.54
CA LEU A 1 -20.19 -25.99 23.48
C LEU A 1 -20.54 -24.66 22.86
N ASP A 2 -20.11 -23.58 23.52
CA ASP A 2 -20.36 -22.20 23.08
C ASP A 2 -19.42 -21.89 21.91
N GLY A 3 -19.94 -21.97 20.69
CA GLY A 3 -19.30 -21.41 19.51
C GLY A 3 -19.28 -19.89 19.64
N LYS A 4 -18.23 -19.32 20.19
CA LYS A 4 -17.95 -17.88 20.09
C LYS A 4 -17.71 -17.58 18.62
N HIS A 5 -18.74 -17.13 17.91
CA HIS A 5 -18.59 -16.49 16.61
C HIS A 5 -17.87 -15.15 16.85
N THR A 6 -16.57 -15.20 16.83
CA THR A 6 -15.74 -13.98 16.86
C THR A 6 -15.78 -13.40 15.44
N THR A 7 -16.55 -12.34 15.26
CA THR A 7 -16.59 -11.62 13.98
C THR A 7 -15.25 -10.97 13.73
N ARG A 8 -14.52 -11.41 12.70
CA ARG A 8 -13.27 -10.79 12.30
C ARG A 8 -13.59 -9.47 11.61
N LEU A 9 -12.93 -8.40 12.03
CA LEU A 9 -13.11 -7.08 11.43
C LEU A 9 -12.30 -7.00 10.14
N PRO A 10 -12.92 -6.60 9.01
CA PRO A 10 -12.18 -6.30 7.80
C PRO A 10 -11.33 -5.06 8.00
N GLY A 11 -10.10 -5.10 7.52
CA GLY A 11 -9.16 -4.00 7.61
C GLY A 11 -8.40 -3.80 6.30
N VAL A 12 -7.96 -2.58 6.06
CA VAL A 12 -7.06 -2.24 4.94
C VAL A 12 -5.78 -1.65 5.48
N VAL A 13 -4.67 -1.99 4.86
CA VAL A 13 -3.37 -1.43 5.19
C VAL A 13 -3.07 -0.27 4.25
N LEU A 14 -2.80 0.91 4.80
CA LEU A 14 -2.48 2.10 4.04
C LEU A 14 -0.98 2.42 4.16
N VAL A 15 -0.28 2.31 3.05
CA VAL A 15 1.11 2.78 2.90
C VAL A 15 1.05 4.23 2.45
N HIS A 16 1.09 5.13 3.43
CA HIS A 16 1.01 6.56 3.17
C HIS A 16 2.39 7.19 2.92
N LYS A 17 2.41 8.38 2.29
CA LYS A 17 3.63 9.09 1.89
C LYS A 17 4.51 8.31 0.92
N SER A 18 3.89 7.66 -0.07
CA SER A 18 4.61 6.97 -1.15
C SER A 18 5.48 7.93 -1.97
N ASP A 19 5.21 9.24 -1.94
CA ASP A 19 6.04 10.31 -2.49
C ASP A 19 7.45 10.38 -1.89
N ARG A 20 7.66 9.76 -0.72
CA ARG A 20 8.99 9.62 -0.12
C ARG A 20 9.89 8.60 -0.82
N LEU A 21 9.33 7.74 -1.66
CA LEU A 21 10.13 6.84 -2.50
C LEU A 21 10.79 7.65 -3.62
N CYS A 22 12.10 7.50 -3.78
CA CYS A 22 12.81 8.19 -4.83
C CYS A 22 12.23 7.83 -6.21
N GLY A 23 11.99 8.84 -7.04
CA GLY A 23 11.40 8.67 -8.37
C GLY A 23 9.88 8.60 -8.41
N PHE A 24 9.17 8.42 -7.29
CA PHE A 24 7.71 8.33 -7.28
C PHE A 24 7.06 9.53 -7.99
N THR A 25 7.38 10.75 -7.57
CA THR A 25 6.79 11.97 -8.15
C THR A 25 7.05 12.08 -9.64
N ALA A 26 8.30 11.82 -10.08
CA ALA A 26 8.64 11.86 -11.49
C ALA A 26 7.89 10.79 -12.30
N TYR A 27 7.70 9.61 -11.70
CA TYR A 27 7.01 8.49 -12.32
C TYR A 27 5.49 8.71 -12.47
N VAL A 28 4.83 9.42 -11.51
CA VAL A 28 3.38 9.62 -11.51
C VAL A 28 2.94 11.02 -11.98
N ASP A 29 3.87 11.92 -12.25
CA ASP A 29 3.55 13.32 -12.55
C ASP A 29 2.86 13.52 -13.91
N ASP A 30 3.10 12.62 -14.88
CA ASP A 30 2.43 12.60 -16.16
C ASP A 30 1.00 12.05 -16.12
N LEU A 31 0.58 11.49 -14.99
CA LEU A 31 -0.77 10.98 -14.81
C LEU A 31 -1.79 12.12 -14.89
N GLY A 32 -2.80 11.97 -15.73
CA GLY A 32 -3.97 12.85 -15.77
C GLY A 32 -4.74 12.88 -14.46
N LYS A 33 -5.64 13.86 -14.29
CA LYS A 33 -6.47 13.97 -13.06
C LYS A 33 -7.22 12.67 -12.76
N GLU A 34 -7.78 12.03 -13.78
CA GLU A 34 -8.54 10.78 -13.64
C GLU A 34 -7.66 9.62 -13.18
N GLN A 35 -6.44 9.51 -13.71
CA GLN A 35 -5.50 8.46 -13.34
C GLN A 35 -4.94 8.63 -11.92
N ARG A 36 -4.74 9.89 -11.48
CA ARG A 36 -4.29 10.20 -10.12
C ARG A 36 -5.32 9.87 -9.05
N VAL A 37 -6.58 9.80 -9.43
CA VAL A 37 -7.68 9.45 -8.54
C VAL A 37 -7.85 7.93 -8.42
N GLN A 38 -7.30 7.15 -9.37
CA GLN A 38 -7.40 5.68 -9.35
C GLN A 38 -6.74 5.09 -8.11
N VAL A 39 -7.26 3.94 -7.70
CA VAL A 39 -6.71 3.20 -6.56
C VAL A 39 -5.42 2.48 -6.99
N VAL A 40 -4.34 2.72 -6.28
CA VAL A 40 -3.10 1.95 -6.45
C VAL A 40 -2.91 1.07 -5.23
N GLY A 41 -3.02 -0.23 -5.44
CA GLY A 41 -2.92 -1.19 -4.34
C GLY A 41 -3.14 -2.62 -4.79
N LEU A 42 -3.17 -3.46 -3.81
CA LEU A 42 -3.23 -4.91 -3.88
C LEU A 42 -4.46 -5.37 -3.12
N PRO A 43 -5.59 -5.68 -3.78
CA PRO A 43 -6.67 -6.40 -3.12
C PRO A 43 -6.15 -7.78 -2.74
N LEU A 44 -6.38 -8.18 -1.49
CA LEU A 44 -6.03 -9.52 -1.03
C LEU A 44 -7.26 -10.44 -1.10
N PRO A 45 -7.04 -11.76 -1.30
CA PRO A 45 -8.14 -12.72 -1.43
C PRO A 45 -9.11 -12.65 -0.26
N ALA A 46 -10.39 -12.81 -0.58
CA ALA A 46 -11.48 -12.82 0.39
C ALA A 46 -11.53 -14.12 1.22
N ASP A 47 -10.68 -15.10 0.90
CA ASP A 47 -10.64 -16.37 1.62
C ASP A 47 -9.98 -16.18 2.99
N GLU A 48 -10.81 -16.26 4.03
CA GLU A 48 -10.36 -16.13 5.41
C GLU A 48 -9.41 -17.27 5.83
N ASN A 49 -9.52 -18.43 5.22
CA ASN A 49 -8.68 -19.59 5.54
C ASN A 49 -7.23 -19.37 5.11
N LEU A 50 -7.00 -18.71 3.96
CA LEU A 50 -5.65 -18.38 3.50
C LEU A 50 -4.90 -17.45 4.44
N GLN A 51 -5.61 -16.64 5.22
CA GLN A 51 -5.00 -15.70 6.16
C GLN A 51 -4.78 -16.29 7.57
N VAL A 52 -5.34 -17.47 7.82
CA VAL A 52 -5.15 -18.21 9.08
C VAL A 52 -3.94 -19.16 8.99
N GLU A 53 -3.60 -19.59 7.79
CA GLU A 53 -2.41 -20.40 7.56
C GLU A 53 -1.12 -19.61 7.90
N GLU A 54 -0.17 -20.31 8.50
CA GLU A 54 1.15 -19.74 8.74
C GLU A 54 1.75 -19.22 7.42
N LYS A 55 2.10 -17.92 7.39
CA LYS A 55 2.58 -17.21 6.20
C LYS A 55 1.59 -17.07 5.03
N GLY A 56 0.33 -17.44 5.19
CA GLY A 56 -0.66 -17.33 4.11
C GLY A 56 -0.87 -15.89 3.64
N LEU A 57 -0.91 -14.93 4.58
CA LEU A 57 -1.06 -13.51 4.28
C LEU A 57 0.15 -12.94 3.55
N SER A 58 1.37 -13.21 4.01
CA SER A 58 2.60 -12.73 3.37
C SER A 58 2.79 -13.33 1.98
N THR A 59 2.46 -14.60 1.80
CA THR A 59 2.49 -15.27 0.49
C THR A 59 1.50 -14.64 -0.49
N ALA A 60 0.27 -14.39 -0.06
CA ALA A 60 -0.73 -13.73 -0.90
C ALA A 60 -0.31 -12.30 -1.24
N PHE A 61 0.23 -11.56 -0.28
CA PHE A 61 0.77 -10.21 -0.49
C PHE A 61 1.90 -10.21 -1.52
N ASN A 62 2.91 -11.08 -1.36
CA ASN A 62 4.07 -11.11 -2.26
C ASN A 62 3.66 -11.44 -3.70
N ARG A 63 2.69 -12.34 -3.89
CA ARG A 63 2.15 -12.64 -5.22
C ARG A 63 1.48 -11.42 -5.86
N GLU A 64 0.61 -10.76 -5.14
CA GLU A 64 -0.08 -9.57 -5.65
C GLU A 64 0.88 -8.38 -5.83
N PHE A 65 1.88 -8.25 -4.94
CA PHE A 65 2.92 -7.23 -5.07
C PHE A 65 3.76 -7.42 -6.34
N ALA A 66 4.14 -8.65 -6.66
CA ALA A 66 4.85 -8.94 -7.90
C ALA A 66 4.05 -8.52 -9.15
N LEU A 67 2.71 -8.74 -9.15
CA LEU A 67 1.84 -8.29 -10.25
C LEU A 67 1.79 -6.76 -10.35
N LEU A 68 1.73 -6.04 -9.23
CA LEU A 68 1.78 -4.57 -9.23
C LEU A 68 3.14 -4.06 -9.67
N HIS A 69 4.22 -4.66 -9.17
CA HIS A 69 5.59 -4.30 -9.54
C HIS A 69 5.84 -4.50 -11.04
N ASN A 70 5.33 -5.60 -11.64
CA ASN A 70 5.41 -5.83 -13.09
C ASN A 70 4.68 -4.72 -13.87
N ARG A 71 3.47 -4.32 -13.43
CA ARG A 71 2.75 -3.18 -14.06
C ARG A 71 3.52 -1.86 -13.98
N VAL A 72 4.25 -1.63 -12.88
CA VAL A 72 5.14 -0.47 -12.74
C VAL A 72 6.30 -0.57 -13.75
N ASN A 73 6.91 -1.74 -13.91
CA ASN A 73 7.97 -1.96 -14.89
C ASN A 73 7.47 -1.80 -16.35
N ASP A 74 6.30 -2.35 -16.67
CA ASP A 74 5.72 -2.26 -18.02
C ASP A 74 5.47 -0.80 -18.44
N GLY A 75 5.08 0.05 -17.49
CA GLY A 75 4.88 1.47 -17.74
C GLY A 75 6.16 2.31 -17.87
N LEU A 76 7.34 1.74 -17.60
CA LEU A 76 8.60 2.48 -17.48
C LEU A 76 9.04 3.12 -18.79
N ILE A 77 9.09 2.35 -19.87
CA ILE A 77 9.61 2.81 -21.17
C ILE A 77 8.79 3.98 -21.72
N ALA A 78 7.46 3.86 -21.66
CA ALA A 78 6.58 4.91 -22.17
C ALA A 78 6.75 6.24 -21.41
N ARG A 79 6.98 6.19 -20.10
CA ARG A 79 7.25 7.39 -19.27
C ARG A 79 8.61 7.99 -19.57
N MET A 80 9.64 7.16 -19.70
CA MET A 80 10.98 7.62 -20.06
C MET A 80 11.04 8.29 -21.41
N GLN A 81 10.23 7.84 -22.38
CA GLN A 81 10.16 8.43 -23.72
C GLN A 81 9.47 9.81 -23.71
N ARG A 82 8.54 10.05 -22.80
CA ARG A 82 7.83 11.34 -22.67
C ARG A 82 8.62 12.36 -21.87
N GLU A 83 9.54 11.93 -21.02
CA GLU A 83 10.31 12.82 -20.14
C GLU A 83 11.54 13.34 -20.89
N THR A 84 11.67 14.67 -20.95
CA THR A 84 12.79 15.35 -21.63
C THR A 84 13.94 15.69 -20.69
N ASP A 85 13.66 15.90 -19.41
CA ASP A 85 14.68 16.18 -18.41
C ASP A 85 15.46 14.91 -18.03
N GLY A 86 16.79 14.97 -18.15
CA GLY A 86 17.66 13.83 -17.90
C GLY A 86 17.64 13.34 -16.45
N ASN A 87 17.53 14.25 -15.48
CA ASN A 87 17.49 13.90 -14.04
C ASN A 87 16.15 13.25 -13.69
N ARG A 88 15.06 13.79 -14.22
CA ARG A 88 13.74 13.19 -14.03
C ARG A 88 13.64 11.83 -14.69
N ARG A 89 14.21 11.68 -15.89
CA ARG A 89 14.28 10.37 -16.59
C ARG A 89 15.06 9.34 -15.78
N ALA A 90 16.19 9.73 -15.19
CA ALA A 90 16.95 8.85 -14.30
C ALA A 90 16.14 8.46 -13.05
N ALA A 91 15.38 9.41 -12.46
CA ALA A 91 14.50 9.14 -11.35
C ALA A 91 13.34 8.17 -11.72
N ILE A 92 12.74 8.36 -12.90
CA ILE A 92 11.72 7.45 -13.46
C ILE A 92 12.30 6.04 -13.61
N PHE A 93 13.50 5.93 -14.19
CA PHE A 93 14.18 4.65 -14.38
C PHE A 93 14.44 3.91 -13.07
N GLY A 94 14.86 4.63 -12.03
CA GLY A 94 15.16 4.06 -10.72
C GLY A 94 13.93 3.68 -9.90
N PHE A 95 12.75 4.23 -10.21
CA PHE A 95 11.55 4.08 -9.38
C PHE A 95 11.09 2.62 -9.19
N PRO A 96 11.03 1.75 -10.20
CA PRO A 96 10.63 0.35 -9.99
C PRO A 96 11.49 -0.37 -8.97
N ALA A 97 12.81 -0.17 -8.98
CA ALA A 97 13.71 -0.76 -7.99
C ALA A 97 13.47 -0.22 -6.59
N GLN A 98 13.19 1.10 -6.46
CA GLN A 98 12.81 1.71 -5.18
C GLN A 98 11.49 1.15 -4.66
N PHE A 99 10.50 1.00 -5.54
CA PHE A 99 9.21 0.42 -5.20
C PHE A 99 9.36 -1.05 -4.79
N GLY A 100 10.09 -1.86 -5.55
CA GLY A 100 10.35 -3.26 -5.20
C GLY A 100 11.06 -3.42 -3.84
N SER A 101 11.93 -2.48 -3.47
CA SER A 101 12.68 -2.54 -2.20
C SER A 101 11.82 -2.46 -0.93
N ILE A 102 10.55 -2.09 -1.03
CA ILE A 102 9.63 -2.05 0.12
C ILE A 102 8.90 -3.38 0.35
N GLU A 103 8.89 -4.29 -0.63
CA GLU A 103 8.19 -5.57 -0.55
C GLU A 103 8.57 -6.38 0.71
N PRO A 104 9.85 -6.68 0.97
CA PRO A 104 10.21 -7.50 2.13
C PRO A 104 9.80 -6.85 3.44
N LEU A 105 9.88 -5.53 3.54
CA LEU A 105 9.49 -4.81 4.76
C LEU A 105 7.99 -4.86 5.02
N LEU A 106 7.19 -4.74 3.97
CA LEU A 106 5.73 -4.85 4.09
C LEU A 106 5.31 -6.29 4.36
N SER A 107 5.96 -7.26 3.73
CA SER A 107 5.74 -8.67 3.97
C SER A 107 5.99 -9.03 5.44
N ASP A 108 7.14 -8.62 5.99
CA ASP A 108 7.49 -8.82 7.40
C ASP A 108 6.52 -8.10 8.33
N LEU A 109 6.14 -6.87 8.01
CA LEU A 109 5.16 -6.10 8.80
C LEU A 109 3.81 -6.80 8.84
N LEU A 110 3.32 -7.27 7.70
CA LEU A 110 2.04 -7.98 7.62
C LEU A 110 2.07 -9.27 8.43
N GLU A 111 3.16 -10.01 8.35
CA GLU A 111 3.33 -11.23 9.14
C GLU A 111 3.36 -10.94 10.64
N GLN A 112 4.11 -9.93 11.08
CA GLN A 112 4.25 -9.61 12.50
C GLN A 112 2.98 -9.01 13.11
N VAL A 113 2.25 -8.17 12.37
CA VAL A 113 1.10 -7.42 12.88
C VAL A 113 -0.19 -8.23 12.78
N PHE A 114 -0.35 -9.01 11.71
CA PHE A 114 -1.62 -9.67 11.39
C PHE A 114 -1.58 -11.19 11.57
N THR A 115 -0.48 -11.76 12.06
CA THR A 115 -0.46 -13.17 12.47
C THR A 115 -1.27 -13.34 13.76
N GLY A 116 -2.13 -14.34 13.78
CA GLY A 116 -2.96 -14.65 14.94
C GLY A 116 -2.15 -15.01 16.18
N SER A 117 -2.64 -14.60 17.33
CA SER A 117 -2.11 -15.03 18.61
C SER A 117 -3.05 -16.04 19.29
N ARG A 118 -2.57 -16.73 20.31
CA ARG A 118 -3.42 -17.65 21.12
C ARG A 118 -4.61 -16.95 21.78
N PHE A 119 -4.57 -15.63 21.89
CA PHE A 119 -5.53 -14.83 22.64
C PHE A 119 -6.47 -14.00 21.77
N ALA A 120 -6.08 -13.72 20.50
CA ALA A 120 -6.88 -12.88 19.62
C ALA A 120 -6.79 -13.38 18.17
N GLN A 121 -7.94 -13.40 17.51
CA GLN A 121 -7.96 -13.61 16.08
C GLN A 121 -7.49 -12.34 15.37
N PRO A 122 -6.63 -12.45 14.35
CA PRO A 122 -6.17 -11.28 13.61
C PRO A 122 -7.32 -10.67 12.81
N PRO A 123 -7.30 -9.35 12.56
CA PRO A 123 -8.24 -8.74 11.65
C PRO A 123 -8.09 -9.33 10.24
N TRP A 124 -9.15 -9.29 9.48
CA TRP A 124 -9.16 -9.76 8.10
C TRP A 124 -8.62 -8.69 7.17
N VAL A 125 -7.39 -8.85 6.66
CA VAL A 125 -6.75 -7.88 5.78
C VAL A 125 -7.31 -8.01 4.38
N ARG A 126 -8.00 -6.97 3.91
CA ARG A 126 -8.66 -6.90 2.59
C ARG A 126 -7.77 -6.37 1.48
N GLY A 127 -6.68 -5.72 1.83
CA GLY A 127 -5.73 -5.20 0.85
C GLY A 127 -4.70 -4.26 1.45
N VAL A 128 -3.67 -4.00 0.65
CA VAL A 128 -2.61 -3.03 0.93
C VAL A 128 -2.64 -1.96 -0.16
N TYR A 129 -2.74 -0.70 0.22
CA TYR A 129 -2.92 0.41 -0.72
C TYR A 129 -1.87 1.49 -0.51
N PHE A 130 -1.41 2.05 -1.63
CA PHE A 130 -0.38 3.08 -1.66
C PHE A 130 -1.01 4.44 -1.90
N THR A 131 -0.68 5.41 -1.04
CA THR A 131 -1.25 6.77 -1.12
C THR A 131 -0.17 7.80 -0.88
N SER A 132 -0.38 8.99 -1.41
CA SER A 132 0.42 10.16 -1.10
C SER A 132 -0.46 11.38 -0.87
N GLY A 133 -0.09 12.19 0.08
CA GLY A 133 -0.72 13.48 0.36
C GLY A 133 0.22 14.64 0.06
N THR A 134 0.12 15.69 0.85
CA THR A 134 1.00 16.86 0.76
C THR A 134 2.46 16.48 0.94
N GLN A 135 3.30 16.87 0.01
CA GLN A 135 4.72 16.55 0.02
C GLN A 135 5.48 17.53 0.91
N GLU A 136 5.95 17.06 2.05
CA GLU A 136 6.91 17.77 2.90
C GLU A 136 8.12 16.85 3.16
N GLY A 137 9.31 17.33 2.82
CA GLY A 137 10.59 16.67 3.07
C GLY A 137 11.24 16.02 1.85
N SER A 138 12.46 15.51 2.04
CA SER A 138 13.28 14.91 0.98
C SER A 138 12.87 13.47 0.67
N PRO A 139 12.93 13.04 -0.60
CA PRO A 139 12.76 11.65 -0.99
C PRO A 139 13.77 10.72 -0.30
N ILE A 140 13.37 9.48 -0.07
CA ILE A 140 14.23 8.44 0.51
C ILE A 140 14.70 7.53 -0.63
N ASP A 141 16.01 7.55 -0.90
CA ASP A 141 16.63 6.59 -1.78
C ASP A 141 17.03 5.32 -0.99
N ARG A 142 16.19 4.31 -1.09
CA ARG A 142 16.38 3.05 -0.35
C ARG A 142 17.46 2.18 -0.98
N VAL A 143 17.50 2.14 -2.31
CA VAL A 143 18.45 1.31 -3.06
C VAL A 143 19.86 1.85 -2.87
N MET A 144 20.06 3.14 -3.09
CA MET A 144 21.37 3.77 -2.89
C MET A 144 21.77 3.75 -1.40
N GLY A 145 20.83 3.92 -0.49
CA GLY A 145 21.09 3.83 0.94
C GLY A 145 21.51 2.42 1.41
N SER A 146 21.03 1.36 0.76
CA SER A 146 21.49 -0.02 1.05
C SER A 146 22.89 -0.27 0.48
N LEU A 147 23.14 0.16 -0.75
CA LEU A 147 24.47 0.06 -1.38
C LEU A 147 25.52 0.85 -0.60
N ALA A 148 25.22 2.09 -0.21
CA ALA A 148 26.13 2.92 0.57
C ALA A 148 26.53 2.25 1.89
N ARG A 149 25.58 1.60 2.58
CA ARG A 149 25.87 0.83 3.80
C ARG A 149 26.76 -0.39 3.53
N SER A 150 26.53 -1.11 2.43
CA SER A 150 27.33 -2.28 2.06
C SER A 150 28.76 -1.92 1.68
N PHE A 151 28.97 -0.72 1.12
CA PHE A 151 30.29 -0.25 0.68
C PHE A 151 30.94 0.77 1.63
N GLY A 152 30.30 1.10 2.78
CA GLY A 152 30.83 2.07 3.74
C GLY A 152 30.92 3.50 3.20
N ILE A 153 30.10 3.85 2.21
CA ILE A 153 30.09 5.18 1.57
C ILE A 153 29.13 6.09 2.34
N GLU A 154 29.57 7.30 2.67
CA GLU A 154 28.73 8.32 3.27
C GLU A 154 27.55 8.69 2.35
N ARG A 155 26.38 8.91 2.97
CA ARG A 155 25.11 9.16 2.30
C ARG A 155 25.18 10.46 1.49
N ALA A 156 25.21 10.35 0.16
CA ALA A 156 24.97 11.50 -0.70
C ALA A 156 23.53 11.99 -0.50
N MET A 157 23.34 13.19 0.02
CA MET A 157 22.03 13.83 0.13
C MET A 157 21.55 14.20 -1.28
N LEU A 158 20.50 13.54 -1.74
CA LEU A 158 19.79 13.98 -2.94
C LEU A 158 19.18 15.36 -2.65
N ALA A 159 19.38 16.29 -3.57
CA ALA A 159 18.83 17.63 -3.44
C ALA A 159 17.29 17.56 -3.29
N PRO A 160 16.69 18.34 -2.38
CA PRO A 160 15.26 18.34 -2.17
C PRO A 160 14.54 18.81 -3.45
N GLN A 161 13.76 17.94 -4.05
CA GLN A 161 12.88 18.31 -5.15
C GLN A 161 11.72 19.15 -4.60
N LYS A 162 11.52 20.35 -5.15
CA LYS A 162 10.36 21.19 -4.86
C LYS A 162 9.10 20.44 -5.32
N SER A 163 8.27 20.03 -4.38
CA SER A 163 7.03 19.33 -4.68
C SER A 163 5.83 20.26 -4.57
N SER A 164 4.95 20.22 -5.55
CA SER A 164 3.64 20.84 -5.46
C SER A 164 2.73 19.94 -4.63
N GLY A 165 2.02 20.49 -3.65
CA GLY A 165 1.10 19.76 -2.77
C GLY A 165 -0.05 19.09 -3.54
N ARG A 166 0.20 17.93 -4.12
CA ARG A 166 -0.77 17.12 -4.86
C ARG A 166 -1.08 15.84 -4.08
N SER A 167 -2.35 15.49 -4.04
CA SER A 167 -2.81 14.21 -3.49
C SER A 167 -2.86 13.17 -4.59
N TYR A 168 -2.36 11.96 -4.31
CA TYR A 168 -2.39 10.82 -5.22
C TYR A 168 -3.11 9.65 -4.56
N PHE A 169 -4.04 9.03 -5.30
CA PHE A 169 -4.66 7.74 -5.00
C PHE A 169 -5.51 7.66 -3.71
N LEU A 170 -5.81 8.79 -3.04
CA LEU A 170 -6.51 8.78 -1.76
C LEU A 170 -8.04 8.81 -1.90
N THR A 171 -8.57 9.64 -2.81
CA THR A 171 -10.01 9.91 -2.89
C THR A 171 -10.81 8.66 -3.26
N SER A 172 -10.42 7.98 -4.34
CA SER A 172 -11.11 6.74 -4.76
C SER A 172 -10.88 5.60 -3.80
N LEU A 173 -9.72 5.54 -3.14
CA LEU A 173 -9.48 4.54 -2.12
C LEU A 173 -10.52 4.64 -0.98
N LEU A 174 -10.77 5.83 -0.47
CA LEU A 174 -11.77 6.02 0.58
C LEU A 174 -13.18 5.70 0.07
N ARG A 175 -13.56 6.22 -1.09
CA ARG A 175 -14.92 6.10 -1.63
C ARG A 175 -15.23 4.69 -2.13
N ASP A 176 -14.30 4.07 -2.86
CA ASP A 176 -14.56 2.87 -3.65
C ASP A 176 -14.09 1.58 -2.95
N VAL A 177 -13.21 1.70 -1.94
CA VAL A 177 -12.68 0.57 -1.19
C VAL A 177 -13.08 0.63 0.28
N VAL A 178 -12.67 1.67 1.01
CA VAL A 178 -12.80 1.71 2.48
C VAL A 178 -14.26 1.81 2.91
N PHE A 179 -15.04 2.75 2.33
CA PHE A 179 -16.43 2.94 2.74
C PHE A 179 -17.37 1.79 2.35
N PRO A 180 -17.25 1.14 1.19
CA PRO A 180 -18.05 -0.04 0.90
C PRO A 180 -17.79 -1.21 1.85
N GLU A 181 -16.54 -1.41 2.28
CA GLU A 181 -16.15 -2.52 3.17
C GLU A 181 -16.63 -2.37 4.61
N GLN A 182 -16.98 -1.18 5.07
CA GLN A 182 -17.57 -1.00 6.40
C GLN A 182 -18.87 -1.80 6.60
N ARG A 183 -19.58 -2.14 5.52
CA ARG A 183 -20.81 -2.95 5.56
C ARG A 183 -20.53 -4.42 5.88
N LEU A 184 -19.31 -4.90 5.68
CA LEU A 184 -18.91 -6.27 5.99
C LEU A 184 -18.71 -6.49 7.50
N ALA A 185 -18.41 -5.43 8.24
CA ALA A 185 -18.19 -5.48 9.68
C ALA A 185 -19.48 -5.59 10.53
N GLY A 186 -20.66 -5.50 9.90
CA GLY A 186 -21.93 -5.32 10.61
C GLY A 186 -22.92 -6.48 10.56
N ALA A 187 -22.59 -7.61 9.98
CA ALA A 187 -23.56 -8.69 9.76
C ALA A 187 -23.71 -9.67 10.95
N ASP A 188 -23.69 -9.20 12.19
CA ASP A 188 -24.29 -9.97 13.28
C ASP A 188 -25.79 -9.70 13.31
N VAL A 189 -26.54 -10.53 12.58
CA VAL A 189 -28.01 -10.47 12.45
C VAL A 189 -28.71 -10.50 13.83
N LYS A 190 -28.06 -11.01 14.88
CA LYS A 190 -28.57 -11.02 16.25
C LYS A 190 -28.46 -9.66 16.93
N LEU A 191 -27.44 -8.88 16.65
CA LEU A 191 -27.29 -7.52 17.19
C LEU A 191 -28.21 -6.51 16.48
N GLU A 192 -28.45 -6.66 15.20
CA GLU A 192 -29.43 -5.80 14.51
C GLU A 192 -30.85 -6.02 14.97
N ARG A 193 -31.25 -7.24 15.34
CA ARG A 193 -32.58 -7.51 15.93
C ARG A 193 -32.79 -6.91 17.32
N ARG A 194 -31.73 -6.52 18.03
CA ARG A 194 -31.83 -5.85 19.36
C ARG A 194 -31.87 -4.33 19.30
N ARG A 195 -31.59 -3.72 18.15
CA ARG A 195 -31.64 -2.24 17.97
C ARG A 195 -33.04 -1.61 17.97
N PRO A 196 -34.16 -2.30 17.63
CA PRO A 196 -35.48 -1.66 17.64
C PRO A 196 -36.03 -1.32 19.03
N THR A 197 -35.48 -1.89 20.11
CA THR A 197 -36.03 -1.73 21.47
C THR A 197 -35.48 -0.53 22.26
N LEU A 198 -34.63 0.30 21.65
CA LEU A 198 -34.03 1.49 22.28
C LEU A 198 -34.47 2.82 21.66
N ARG A 199 -35.67 2.86 21.06
CA ARG A 199 -36.35 4.11 20.72
C ARG A 199 -37.42 4.40 21.78
N VAL A 200 -37.05 5.19 22.77
CA VAL A 200 -37.94 5.99 23.62
C VAL A 200 -37.66 7.44 23.27
#